data_0e92563136fd6d7d51f8f479c593aa34
#
_entry.id   0e92563136fd6d7d51f8f479c593aa34
#
_cell.length_a   1.000
_cell.length_b   1.000
_cell.length_c   1.000
_cell.angle_alpha   90.00
_cell.angle_beta   90.00
_cell.angle_gamma   90.00
#
_symmetry.space_group_name_H-M   'P 1'
#
loop_
_entity.id
_entity.type
_entity.pdbx_description
1 polymer ?
#
loop_
_entity_poly.entity_id
_entity_poly.type
_entity_poly.pdbx_seq_one_letter_code
_entity_poly.pdbx_strand_id
1 'polypeptide(L)'
;TRKESSAASDVYKRQLSVLALMIESGTPAFVALESWLGPLDGVQDFEIGTGAMEVKTTLSDVGFIAKIGSLEQLDDSVRKPLFVVGTRLKQVTAGTTLPELVDSLRTTVASEADAIRLLSDRLIAAGYFPSQRDHYTRRFAVTDIKAIEVGAAFPRLTHGTAPLGVTRAIYDIDLEKAPGAVSDIKTALNKLGAI
;
A
#
# COMPACT_ATOMS: atom_id res chain seq x y z
N THR A 1 15.64 2.99 16.78
CA THR A 1 15.65 1.98 17.84
C THR A 1 14.56 0.92 17.61
N ARG A 2 14.41 -0.11 18.46
CA ARG A 2 13.57 -1.33 18.28
C ARG A 2 12.09 -1.07 17.93
N LYS A 3 11.50 0.06 18.34
CA LYS A 3 10.12 0.45 18.06
C LYS A 3 9.94 1.04 16.64
N GLU A 4 10.92 1.76 16.13
CA GLU A 4 10.89 2.35 14.79
C GLU A 4 11.08 1.30 13.70
N SER A 5 11.94 0.29 13.92
CA SER A 5 12.11 -0.83 13.00
C SER A 5 10.86 -1.72 12.90
N SER A 6 10.08 -1.85 13.99
CA SER A 6 8.82 -2.59 14.02
C SER A 6 7.71 -1.88 13.22
N ALA A 7 7.54 -0.56 13.39
CA ALA A 7 6.52 0.21 12.69
C ALA A 7 6.81 0.32 11.18
N ALA A 8 8.06 0.59 10.80
CA ALA A 8 8.47 0.60 9.40
C ALA A 8 8.29 -0.78 8.73
N SER A 9 8.63 -1.87 9.44
CA SER A 9 8.39 -3.23 8.99
C SER A 9 6.91 -3.52 8.68
N ASP A 10 6.01 -3.05 9.53
CA ASP A 10 4.57 -3.25 9.34
C ASP A 10 4.04 -2.42 8.14
N VAL A 11 4.59 -1.22 7.91
CA VAL A 11 4.26 -0.37 6.75
C VAL A 11 4.63 -1.07 5.44
N TYR A 12 5.86 -1.55 5.31
CA TYR A 12 6.30 -2.18 4.06
C TYR A 12 5.68 -3.54 3.82
N LYS A 13 5.36 -4.30 4.88
CA LYS A 13 4.68 -5.57 4.75
C LYS A 13 3.31 -5.45 4.08
N ARG A 14 2.54 -4.41 4.43
CA ARG A 14 1.23 -4.13 3.80
C ARG A 14 1.37 -3.76 2.32
N GLN A 15 2.33 -2.90 1.98
CA GLN A 15 2.59 -2.51 0.59
C GLN A 15 3.06 -3.71 -0.24
N LEU A 16 3.96 -4.54 0.29
CA LEU A 16 4.42 -5.77 -0.38
C LEU A 16 3.31 -6.81 -0.56
N SER A 17 2.34 -6.89 0.36
CA SER A 17 1.17 -7.75 0.19
C SER A 17 0.27 -7.26 -0.95
N VAL A 18 0.10 -5.95 -1.09
CA VAL A 18 -0.64 -5.36 -2.22
C VAL A 18 0.13 -5.57 -3.52
N LEU A 19 1.45 -5.35 -3.53
CA LEU A 19 2.32 -5.60 -4.68
C LEU A 19 2.23 -7.05 -5.18
N ALA A 20 2.31 -8.03 -4.27
CA ALA A 20 2.14 -9.44 -4.61
C ALA A 20 0.79 -9.70 -5.26
N LEU A 21 -0.28 -9.16 -4.68
CA LEU A 21 -1.64 -9.33 -5.20
C LEU A 21 -1.84 -8.64 -6.56
N MET A 22 -1.18 -7.50 -6.84
CA MET A 22 -1.18 -6.87 -8.16
C MET A 22 -0.60 -7.82 -9.22
N ILE A 23 0.55 -8.43 -8.93
CA ILE A 23 1.21 -9.38 -9.84
C ILE A 23 0.35 -10.63 -10.04
N GLU A 24 -0.19 -11.19 -8.96
CA GLU A 24 -1.12 -12.34 -9.01
C GLU A 24 -2.39 -12.04 -9.81
N SER A 25 -2.85 -10.78 -9.80
CA SER A 25 -4.04 -10.32 -10.53
C SER A 25 -3.77 -10.07 -12.02
N GLY A 26 -2.51 -10.13 -12.48
CA GLY A 26 -2.13 -10.02 -13.87
C GLY A 26 -1.32 -8.77 -14.25
N THR A 27 -1.02 -7.89 -13.30
CA THR A 27 -0.09 -6.77 -13.56
C THR A 27 1.32 -7.33 -13.83
N PRO A 28 2.00 -6.97 -14.94
CA PRO A 28 3.36 -7.39 -15.18
C PRO A 28 4.28 -7.03 -14.00
N ALA A 29 5.15 -7.94 -13.59
CA ALA A 29 5.94 -7.79 -12.37
C ALA A 29 6.79 -6.52 -12.36
N PHE A 30 7.47 -6.21 -13.46
CA PHE A 30 8.25 -4.98 -13.60
C PHE A 30 7.37 -3.73 -13.43
N VAL A 31 6.20 -3.68 -14.06
CA VAL A 31 5.25 -2.55 -13.97
C VAL A 31 4.74 -2.37 -12.55
N ALA A 32 4.37 -3.46 -11.87
CA ALA A 32 3.94 -3.40 -10.48
C ALA A 32 5.04 -2.87 -9.55
N LEU A 33 6.30 -3.32 -9.74
CA LEU A 33 7.46 -2.85 -8.97
C LEU A 33 7.82 -1.39 -9.28
N GLU A 34 7.76 -0.97 -10.54
CA GLU A 34 8.02 0.40 -10.95
C GLU A 34 7.00 1.36 -10.33
N SER A 35 5.73 0.95 -10.28
CA SER A 35 4.64 1.73 -9.67
C SER A 35 4.75 1.91 -8.16
N TRP A 36 5.54 1.07 -7.46
CA TRP A 36 5.70 1.13 -6.01
C TRP A 36 6.64 2.25 -5.59
N LEU A 37 6.06 3.39 -5.22
CA LEU A 37 6.77 4.63 -4.85
C LEU A 37 6.83 4.88 -3.34
N GLY A 38 6.10 4.13 -2.52
CA GLY A 38 6.14 4.27 -1.07
C GLY A 38 7.56 4.30 -0.47
N PRO A 39 8.50 3.43 -0.90
CA PRO A 39 9.89 3.48 -0.45
C PRO A 39 10.70 4.70 -0.91
N LEU A 40 10.21 5.45 -1.87
CA LEU A 40 10.86 6.63 -2.48
C LEU A 40 10.21 7.94 -2.03
N ASP A 41 9.48 7.92 -0.92
CA ASP A 41 8.71 9.08 -0.42
C ASP A 41 7.68 9.62 -1.43
N GLY A 42 7.13 8.72 -2.26
CA GLY A 42 6.03 9.05 -3.17
C GLY A 42 4.80 9.57 -2.41
N VAL A 43 4.02 10.42 -3.04
CA VAL A 43 2.80 10.99 -2.43
C VAL A 43 1.79 9.88 -2.13
N GLN A 44 1.59 8.97 -3.08
CA GLN A 44 0.85 7.73 -2.89
C GLN A 44 1.80 6.52 -2.91
N ASP A 45 1.38 5.41 -2.32
CA ASP A 45 2.19 4.20 -2.24
C ASP A 45 2.46 3.57 -3.61
N PHE A 46 1.48 3.65 -4.54
CA PHE A 46 1.58 3.15 -5.90
C PHE A 46 1.01 4.17 -6.89
N GLU A 47 1.76 4.43 -7.96
CA GLU A 47 1.29 5.18 -9.12
C GLU A 47 1.33 4.29 -10.36
N ILE A 48 0.17 3.93 -10.90
CA ILE A 48 0.07 2.96 -12.01
C ILE A 48 -1.01 3.37 -13.01
N GLY A 49 -0.71 3.19 -14.29
CA GLY A 49 -1.60 3.61 -15.36
C GLY A 49 -1.90 5.11 -15.28
N THR A 50 -3.16 5.46 -15.25
CA THR A 50 -3.60 6.87 -15.16
C THR A 50 -3.79 7.38 -13.73
N GLY A 51 -3.77 6.47 -12.74
CA GLY A 51 -4.15 6.79 -11.36
C GLY A 51 -3.14 6.35 -10.31
N ALA A 52 -3.64 6.17 -9.09
CA ALA A 52 -2.80 5.83 -7.95
C ALA A 52 -3.56 5.02 -6.88
N MET A 53 -2.79 4.40 -5.98
CA MET A 53 -3.32 3.70 -4.79
C MET A 53 -2.55 4.12 -3.54
N GLU A 54 -3.29 4.45 -2.50
CA GLU A 54 -2.78 4.67 -1.14
C GLU A 54 -3.16 3.47 -0.27
N VAL A 55 -2.18 2.81 0.36
CA VAL A 55 -2.39 1.59 1.14
C VAL A 55 -2.54 1.91 2.62
N LYS A 56 -3.65 1.53 3.21
CA LYS A 56 -3.91 1.65 4.65
C LYS A 56 -4.09 0.27 5.26
N THR A 57 -3.70 0.11 6.53
CA THR A 57 -3.76 -1.18 7.22
C THR A 57 -4.29 -1.04 8.62
N THR A 58 -5.08 -2.01 9.03
CA THR A 58 -5.52 -2.17 10.41
C THR A 58 -5.24 -3.58 10.93
N LEU A 59 -5.01 -3.68 12.23
CA LEU A 59 -4.99 -4.93 12.99
C LEU A 59 -6.27 -5.11 13.82
N SER A 60 -7.18 -4.14 13.77
CA SER A 60 -8.45 -4.20 14.51
C SER A 60 -9.42 -5.14 13.80
N ASP A 61 -10.11 -5.97 14.57
CA ASP A 61 -11.20 -6.79 14.05
C ASP A 61 -12.50 -5.99 13.85
N VAL A 62 -12.60 -4.79 14.45
CA VAL A 62 -13.78 -3.90 14.39
C VAL A 62 -13.35 -2.49 14.01
N GLY A 63 -14.05 -1.90 13.04
CA GLY A 63 -13.71 -0.61 12.48
C GLY A 63 -12.43 -0.63 11.65
N PHE A 64 -12.22 0.40 10.83
CA PHE A 64 -10.99 0.55 10.07
C PHE A 64 -10.54 2.01 10.09
N ILE A 65 -9.86 2.40 11.16
CA ILE A 65 -9.33 3.76 11.28
C ILE A 65 -8.03 3.86 10.50
N ALA A 66 -8.04 4.68 9.45
CA ALA A 66 -6.91 4.95 8.58
C ALA A 66 -6.38 6.36 8.83
N LYS A 67 -5.11 6.49 9.20
CA LYS A 67 -4.44 7.78 9.35
C LYS A 67 -4.05 8.34 7.99
N ILE A 68 -4.44 9.57 7.71
CA ILE A 68 -4.03 10.36 6.55
C ILE A 68 -2.99 11.38 7.01
N GLY A 69 -1.80 11.33 6.40
CA GLY A 69 -0.62 12.06 6.88
C GLY A 69 -0.44 13.44 6.24
N SER A 70 -1.14 13.72 5.14
CA SER A 70 -1.01 15.01 4.44
C SER A 70 -2.24 15.32 3.59
N LEU A 71 -2.31 16.56 3.06
CA LEU A 71 -3.36 17.01 2.15
C LEU A 71 -3.23 16.37 0.76
N GLU A 72 -2.05 15.94 0.39
CA GLU A 72 -1.72 15.39 -0.92
C GLU A 72 -2.11 13.91 -1.05
N GLN A 73 -2.08 13.12 0.04
CA GLN A 73 -2.29 11.68 -0.01
C GLN A 73 -3.61 11.25 -0.67
N LEU A 74 -4.68 12.05 -0.50
CA LEU A 74 -5.99 11.77 -1.07
C LEU A 74 -6.41 12.82 -2.11
N ASP A 75 -5.44 13.54 -2.68
CA ASP A 75 -5.66 14.48 -3.76
C ASP A 75 -5.58 13.76 -5.12
N ASP A 76 -6.72 13.68 -5.82
CA ASP A 76 -6.84 13.05 -7.13
C ASP A 76 -6.71 14.05 -8.30
N SER A 77 -6.25 15.27 -8.03
CA SER A 77 -6.14 16.33 -9.05
C SER A 77 -5.07 16.02 -10.12
N VAL A 78 -4.01 15.29 -9.74
CA VAL A 78 -2.91 14.94 -10.64
C VAL A 78 -3.08 13.54 -11.24
N ARG A 79 -3.56 12.57 -10.43
CA ARG A 79 -3.72 11.18 -10.84
C ARG A 79 -5.13 10.68 -10.51
N LYS A 80 -5.80 10.15 -11.53
CA LYS A 80 -7.18 9.68 -11.43
C LYS A 80 -7.39 8.41 -12.29
N PRO A 81 -8.11 7.38 -11.77
CA PRO A 81 -8.73 7.32 -10.45
C PRO A 81 -7.72 7.14 -9.32
N LEU A 82 -8.09 7.56 -8.11
CA LEU A 82 -7.34 7.31 -6.88
C LEU A 82 -8.12 6.31 -6.02
N PHE A 83 -7.43 5.31 -5.48
CA PHE A 83 -8.01 4.34 -4.58
C PHE A 83 -7.32 4.35 -3.21
N VAL A 84 -8.08 4.19 -2.15
CA VAL A 84 -7.55 3.74 -0.86
C VAL A 84 -7.70 2.23 -0.80
N VAL A 85 -6.56 1.53 -0.70
CA VAL A 85 -6.52 0.08 -0.54
C VAL A 85 -6.42 -0.24 0.95
N GLY A 86 -7.54 -0.60 1.56
CA GLY A 86 -7.61 -1.01 2.96
C GLY A 86 -7.26 -2.49 3.11
N THR A 87 -6.21 -2.80 3.85
CA THR A 87 -5.74 -4.15 4.14
C THR A 87 -5.93 -4.47 5.61
N ARG A 88 -6.72 -5.48 5.94
CA ARG A 88 -6.86 -5.99 7.31
C ARG A 88 -5.90 -7.15 7.54
N LEU A 89 -5.08 -7.01 8.56
CA LEU A 89 -4.11 -8.03 8.95
C LEU A 89 -4.49 -8.61 10.32
N LYS A 90 -4.22 -9.90 10.49
CA LYS A 90 -4.33 -10.58 11.78
C LYS A 90 -2.99 -11.22 12.14
N GLN A 91 -2.50 -10.97 13.34
CA GLN A 91 -1.30 -11.63 13.83
C GLN A 91 -1.66 -13.06 14.24
N VAL A 92 -1.08 -14.05 13.57
CA VAL A 92 -1.36 -15.48 13.78
C VAL A 92 -0.08 -16.29 13.61
N THR A 93 0.02 -17.42 14.33
CA THR A 93 1.22 -18.29 14.29
C THR A 93 1.45 -18.90 12.91
N ALA A 94 0.40 -19.23 12.18
CA ALA A 94 0.46 -19.76 10.82
C ALA A 94 0.58 -18.67 9.74
N GLY A 95 0.75 -17.39 10.12
CA GLY A 95 0.90 -16.29 9.19
C GLY A 95 2.28 -16.24 8.53
N THR A 96 2.47 -15.26 7.65
CA THR A 96 3.71 -15.03 6.89
C THR A 96 4.54 -13.94 7.55
N THR A 97 5.85 -14.13 7.66
CA THR A 97 6.80 -13.09 8.07
C THR A 97 7.13 -12.16 6.89
N LEU A 98 7.74 -11.00 7.17
CA LEU A 98 8.23 -10.11 6.11
C LEU A 98 9.30 -10.80 5.22
N PRO A 99 10.32 -11.50 5.76
CA PRO A 99 11.28 -12.23 4.93
C PRO A 99 10.65 -13.30 4.03
N GLU A 100 9.67 -14.05 4.52
CA GLU A 100 8.97 -15.06 3.72
C GLU A 100 8.19 -14.42 2.56
N LEU A 101 7.55 -13.27 2.78
CA LEU A 101 6.88 -12.52 1.72
C LEU A 101 7.87 -12.00 0.67
N VAL A 102 9.03 -11.48 1.11
CA VAL A 102 10.10 -11.04 0.21
C VAL A 102 10.66 -12.21 -0.60
N ASP A 103 10.89 -13.38 0.02
CA ASP A 103 11.37 -14.58 -0.67
C ASP A 103 10.35 -15.08 -1.70
N SER A 104 9.05 -15.02 -1.38
CA SER A 104 7.97 -15.33 -2.32
C SER A 104 7.98 -14.39 -3.53
N LEU A 105 8.07 -13.07 -3.31
CA LEU A 105 8.17 -12.09 -4.40
C LEU A 105 9.42 -12.31 -5.27
N ARG A 106 10.58 -12.61 -4.66
CA ARG A 106 11.80 -12.96 -5.41
C ARG A 106 11.61 -14.18 -6.30
N THR A 107 10.90 -15.19 -5.81
CA THR A 107 10.55 -16.38 -6.60
C THR A 107 9.63 -16.03 -7.76
N THR A 108 8.61 -15.19 -7.52
CA THR A 108 7.67 -14.74 -8.54
C THR A 108 8.36 -14.00 -9.68
N VAL A 109 9.36 -13.15 -9.39
CA VAL A 109 10.07 -12.36 -10.40
C VAL A 109 11.35 -13.02 -10.92
N ALA A 110 11.65 -14.27 -10.54
CA ALA A 110 12.94 -14.93 -10.78
C ALA A 110 13.32 -15.07 -12.27
N SER A 111 12.34 -15.05 -13.18
CA SER A 111 12.58 -15.12 -14.65
C SER A 111 12.89 -13.75 -15.28
N GLU A 112 12.75 -12.64 -14.55
CA GLU A 112 12.85 -11.27 -15.06
C GLU A 112 14.00 -10.51 -14.40
N ALA A 113 15.17 -10.45 -15.03
CA ALA A 113 16.39 -9.85 -14.44
C ALA A 113 16.18 -8.38 -13.99
N ASP A 114 15.45 -7.60 -14.76
CA ASP A 114 15.17 -6.20 -14.43
C ASP A 114 14.20 -6.08 -13.24
N ALA A 115 13.21 -6.97 -13.14
CA ALA A 115 12.29 -7.01 -11.99
C ALA A 115 13.02 -7.45 -10.71
N ILE A 116 13.95 -8.41 -10.77
CA ILE A 116 14.78 -8.82 -9.63
C ILE A 116 15.60 -7.63 -9.10
N ARG A 117 16.25 -6.90 -10.01
CA ARG A 117 17.06 -5.73 -9.65
C ARG A 117 16.19 -4.66 -9.02
N LEU A 118 15.08 -4.30 -9.67
CA LEU A 118 14.16 -3.27 -9.19
C LEU A 118 13.56 -3.63 -7.83
N LEU A 119 13.15 -4.89 -7.61
CA LEU A 119 12.70 -5.37 -6.30
C LEU A 119 13.78 -5.17 -5.23
N SER A 120 15.04 -5.50 -5.54
CA SER A 120 16.15 -5.33 -4.60
C SER A 120 16.37 -3.86 -4.24
N ASP A 121 16.35 -2.97 -5.23
CA ASP A 121 16.51 -1.52 -5.03
C ASP A 121 15.36 -0.94 -4.18
N ARG A 122 14.12 -1.34 -4.47
CA ARG A 122 12.95 -0.91 -3.69
C ARG A 122 13.00 -1.43 -2.24
N LEU A 123 13.43 -2.66 -2.02
CA LEU A 123 13.58 -3.22 -0.67
C LEU A 123 14.65 -2.49 0.14
N ILE A 124 15.79 -2.13 -0.49
CA ILE A 124 16.84 -1.33 0.16
C ILE A 124 16.30 0.06 0.51
N ALA A 125 15.62 0.73 -0.42
CA ALA A 125 14.98 2.03 -0.17
C ALA A 125 13.94 1.95 0.96
N ALA A 126 13.21 0.84 1.05
CA ALA A 126 12.29 0.54 2.16
C ALA A 126 13.00 0.24 3.48
N GLY A 127 14.32 0.17 3.52
CA GLY A 127 15.09 -0.18 4.74
C GLY A 127 15.04 -1.67 5.09
N TYR A 128 14.68 -2.53 4.15
CA TYR A 128 14.76 -3.97 4.33
C TYR A 128 16.16 -4.48 3.98
N PHE A 129 16.87 -5.01 4.96
CA PHE A 129 18.19 -5.60 4.77
C PHE A 129 18.16 -7.10 5.06
N PRO A 130 18.61 -7.96 4.13
CA PRO A 130 18.65 -9.42 4.34
C PRO A 130 19.41 -9.85 5.60
N SER A 131 20.43 -9.09 5.99
CA SER A 131 21.22 -9.33 7.22
C SER A 131 20.41 -9.13 8.51
N GLN A 132 19.27 -8.47 8.45
CA GLN A 132 18.40 -8.22 9.59
C GLN A 132 17.15 -9.11 9.61
N ARG A 133 17.09 -10.12 8.72
CA ARG A 133 15.87 -10.95 8.56
C ARG A 133 15.39 -11.60 9.87
N ASP A 134 16.29 -11.97 10.75
CA ASP A 134 15.94 -12.59 12.03
C ASP A 134 15.25 -11.64 13.02
N HIS A 135 15.24 -10.35 12.74
CA HIS A 135 14.50 -9.36 13.52
C HIS A 135 13.02 -9.28 13.13
N TYR A 136 12.64 -9.79 11.95
CA TYR A 136 11.26 -9.71 11.42
C TYR A 136 10.46 -10.99 11.78
N THR A 137 10.28 -11.25 13.06
CA THR A 137 9.67 -12.51 13.57
C THR A 137 8.15 -12.51 13.60
N ARG A 138 7.50 -11.33 13.47
CA ARG A 138 6.04 -11.22 13.54
C ARG A 138 5.39 -11.85 12.31
N ARG A 139 4.38 -12.71 12.55
CA ARG A 139 3.63 -13.41 11.50
C ARG A 139 2.23 -12.83 11.38
N PHE A 140 1.79 -12.58 10.16
CA PHE A 140 0.47 -12.03 9.87
C PHE A 140 -0.19 -12.79 8.73
N ALA A 141 -1.52 -12.90 8.81
CA ALA A 141 -2.37 -13.25 7.68
C ALA A 141 -3.12 -12.01 7.20
N VAL A 142 -3.27 -11.86 5.90
CA VAL A 142 -4.21 -10.91 5.31
C VAL A 142 -5.60 -11.53 5.39
N THR A 143 -6.53 -10.88 6.07
CA THR A 143 -7.90 -11.38 6.26
C THR A 143 -8.91 -10.68 5.36
N ASP A 144 -8.62 -9.46 4.92
CA ASP A 144 -9.47 -8.70 4.00
C ASP A 144 -8.64 -7.66 3.25
N ILE A 145 -8.92 -7.46 1.95
CA ILE A 145 -8.40 -6.37 1.13
C ILE A 145 -9.55 -5.79 0.32
N LYS A 146 -9.72 -4.48 0.43
CA LYS A 146 -10.74 -3.72 -0.32
C LYS A 146 -10.12 -2.48 -0.94
N ALA A 147 -10.48 -2.19 -2.19
CA ALA A 147 -10.18 -0.93 -2.84
C ALA A 147 -11.41 -0.02 -2.80
N ILE A 148 -11.27 1.18 -2.25
CA ILE A 148 -12.33 2.18 -2.16
C ILE A 148 -11.93 3.33 -3.06
N GLU A 149 -12.76 3.65 -4.06
CA GLU A 149 -12.50 4.77 -4.97
C GLU A 149 -12.71 6.10 -4.25
N VAL A 150 -11.71 6.97 -4.34
CA VAL A 150 -11.73 8.32 -3.75
C VAL A 150 -12.50 9.25 -4.67
N GLY A 151 -13.81 9.32 -4.48
CA GLY A 151 -14.71 10.21 -5.22
C GLY A 151 -14.99 11.53 -4.49
N ALA A 152 -15.91 12.30 -5.03
CA ALA A 152 -16.29 13.61 -4.48
C ALA A 152 -16.88 13.54 -3.06
N ALA A 153 -17.56 12.45 -2.72
CA ALA A 153 -18.16 12.25 -1.39
C ALA A 153 -17.19 11.59 -0.39
N PHE A 154 -16.00 11.17 -0.83
CA PHE A 154 -15.02 10.56 0.07
C PHE A 154 -14.54 11.58 1.11
N PRO A 155 -14.44 11.22 2.42
CA PRO A 155 -14.06 12.15 3.48
C PRO A 155 -12.57 12.48 3.41
N ARG A 156 -12.22 13.49 2.64
CA ARG A 156 -10.82 13.91 2.43
C ARG A 156 -10.63 15.41 2.59
N LEU A 157 -9.44 15.78 3.07
CA LEU A 157 -8.94 17.13 3.03
C LEU A 157 -7.80 17.20 2.01
N THR A 158 -7.94 18.09 1.03
CA THR A 158 -6.92 18.40 0.02
C THR A 158 -6.65 19.89 0.03
N HIS A 159 -5.66 20.38 -0.68
CA HIS A 159 -5.44 21.82 -0.82
C HIS A 159 -6.66 22.57 -1.39
N GLY A 160 -7.46 21.88 -2.23
CA GLY A 160 -8.69 22.46 -2.80
C GLY A 160 -9.90 22.41 -1.88
N THR A 161 -9.91 21.59 -0.83
CA THR A 161 -11.06 21.41 0.07
C THR A 161 -10.81 21.84 1.51
N ALA A 162 -9.54 22.01 1.90
CA ALA A 162 -9.16 22.49 3.21
C ALA A 162 -9.56 23.97 3.38
N PRO A 163 -9.93 24.41 4.60
CA PRO A 163 -10.20 25.81 4.87
C PRO A 163 -9.02 26.72 4.51
N LEU A 164 -9.32 27.94 4.05
CA LEU A 164 -8.30 28.93 3.70
C LEU A 164 -7.31 29.15 4.86
N GLY A 165 -6.02 29.07 4.55
CA GLY A 165 -4.94 29.21 5.54
C GLY A 165 -4.49 27.87 6.17
N VAL A 166 -5.18 26.78 5.94
CA VAL A 166 -4.70 25.43 6.32
C VAL A 166 -3.65 24.95 5.32
N THR A 167 -2.40 24.85 5.77
CA THR A 167 -1.26 24.43 4.95
C THR A 167 -0.90 22.96 5.15
N ARG A 168 -1.37 22.34 6.24
CA ARG A 168 -1.12 20.93 6.60
C ARG A 168 -2.27 20.38 7.43
N ALA A 169 -2.63 19.12 7.18
CA ALA A 169 -3.56 18.37 8.01
C ALA A 169 -3.08 16.94 8.20
N ILE A 170 -3.29 16.42 9.43
CA ILE A 170 -3.18 14.99 9.74
C ILE A 170 -4.50 14.63 10.40
N TYR A 171 -5.17 13.62 9.89
CA TYR A 171 -6.50 13.22 10.34
C TYR A 171 -6.74 11.73 10.16
N ASP A 172 -7.77 11.21 10.78
CA ASP A 172 -8.17 9.82 10.69
C ASP A 172 -9.51 9.70 9.95
N ILE A 173 -9.64 8.64 9.14
CA ILE A 173 -10.87 8.25 8.43
C ILE A 173 -11.24 6.84 8.88
N ASP A 174 -12.51 6.61 9.21
CA ASP A 174 -13.05 5.26 9.35
C ASP A 174 -13.45 4.74 7.95
N LEU A 175 -12.61 3.87 7.37
CA LEU A 175 -12.83 3.34 6.02
C LEU A 175 -14.07 2.43 5.91
N GLU A 176 -14.57 1.88 7.02
CA GLU A 176 -15.83 1.11 7.00
C GLU A 176 -17.05 2.02 6.82
N LYS A 177 -16.93 3.30 7.18
CA LYS A 177 -18.01 4.29 7.08
C LYS A 177 -17.79 5.27 5.93
N ALA A 178 -16.61 5.27 5.32
CA ALA A 178 -16.30 6.19 4.23
C ALA A 178 -17.16 5.87 2.99
N PRO A 179 -17.89 6.84 2.44
CA PRO A 179 -18.62 6.64 1.21
C PRO A 179 -17.66 6.48 0.04
N GLY A 180 -17.94 5.55 -0.85
CA GLY A 180 -17.13 5.27 -2.05
C GLY A 180 -17.51 3.94 -2.67
N ALA A 181 -17.20 3.76 -3.94
CA ALA A 181 -17.37 2.48 -4.60
C ALA A 181 -16.31 1.49 -4.10
N VAL A 182 -16.73 0.46 -3.40
CA VAL A 182 -15.87 -0.62 -2.90
C VAL A 182 -15.75 -1.69 -3.97
N SER A 183 -14.53 -2.13 -4.25
CA SER A 183 -14.22 -3.18 -5.19
C SER A 183 -13.07 -4.06 -4.69
N ASP A 184 -12.85 -5.19 -5.35
CA ASP A 184 -11.61 -5.95 -5.19
C ASP A 184 -10.44 -5.26 -5.91
N ILE A 185 -9.23 -5.73 -5.63
CA ILE A 185 -8.02 -5.14 -6.22
C ILE A 185 -7.98 -5.29 -7.74
N LYS A 186 -8.47 -6.42 -8.28
CA LYS A 186 -8.48 -6.68 -9.72
C LYS A 186 -9.36 -5.67 -10.46
N THR A 187 -10.54 -5.38 -9.93
CA THR A 187 -11.44 -4.36 -10.47
C THR A 187 -10.80 -2.97 -10.43
N ALA A 188 -10.11 -2.63 -9.33
CA ALA A 188 -9.38 -1.37 -9.22
C ALA A 188 -8.24 -1.28 -10.25
N LEU A 189 -7.45 -2.36 -10.42
CA LEU A 189 -6.37 -2.43 -11.40
C LEU A 189 -6.86 -2.27 -12.84
N ASN A 190 -8.02 -2.87 -13.20
CA ASN A 190 -8.66 -2.64 -14.49
C ASN A 190 -9.01 -1.16 -14.70
N LYS A 191 -9.61 -0.50 -13.70
CA LYS A 191 -9.93 0.93 -13.79
C LYS A 191 -8.68 1.83 -13.90
N LEU A 192 -7.57 1.40 -13.33
CA LEU A 192 -6.28 2.07 -13.41
C LEU A 192 -5.58 1.84 -14.77
N GLY A 193 -6.05 0.87 -15.57
CA GLY A 193 -5.38 0.47 -16.81
C GLY A 193 -4.08 -0.31 -16.56
N ALA A 194 -4.02 -1.05 -15.46
CA ALA A 194 -2.85 -1.80 -15.02
C ALA A 194 -2.86 -3.28 -15.47
N ILE A 195 -4.03 -3.76 -15.89
CA ILE A 195 -4.27 -5.11 -16.43
C ILE A 195 -5.32 -5.07 -17.52
#